data_a3b372a2c33d7263561898af4fd9b342
#
_entry.id   a3b372a2c33d7263561898af4fd9b342
#
_cell.length_a   1.000
_cell.length_b   1.000
_cell.length_c   1.000
_cell.angle_alpha   90.00
_cell.angle_beta   90.00
_cell.angle_gamma   90.00
#
_symmetry.space_group_name_H-M   'P 1'
#
loop_
_entity.id
_entity.type
_entity.pdbx_description
1 polymer ?
#
loop_
_entity_poly.entity_id
_entity_poly.type
_entity_poly.pdbx_seq_one_letter_code
_entity_poly.pdbx_strand_id
1 'polypeptide(L)'
;MAKLKLKLACGNYDRTRALMDGSLQPEGIELEYVLSFPAETFPRMIRDREFEVSELGLTFYLGTLAQPDPPFIAIPVYPIRFFVQSAIFVNVNSGIKEPRDLIGKRLGELFIYGHDAGTWVKGILSDEYGVPARGVSFAVGGLDRPSPRWDWVPFQPPSDVQVNQIGPDQTLNGLLEAGEIDALYSAMVPPSLVAGSKRIRYLFEDHEAAGRDYFRKTATFPIMHIVAIRRDVYRANPWVARALYEAFAEAKRRAEELYRFQAQHMHRLFMIPWLSAHLEENAR
;
A
#
# COMPACT_ATOMS: atom_id res chain seq x y z
N MET A 1 -14.30 31.12 -16.65
CA MET A 1 -14.26 29.91 -17.51
C MET A 1 -14.94 28.77 -16.78
N ALA A 2 -15.59 27.84 -17.50
CA ALA A 2 -16.13 26.64 -16.87
C ALA A 2 -14.99 25.78 -16.32
N LYS A 3 -15.17 25.23 -15.12
CA LYS A 3 -14.18 24.31 -14.50
C LYS A 3 -14.23 22.95 -15.20
N LEU A 4 -13.07 22.31 -15.33
CA LEU A 4 -12.98 20.93 -15.82
C LEU A 4 -13.47 19.97 -14.74
N LYS A 5 -14.45 19.13 -15.07
CA LYS A 5 -14.98 18.13 -14.12
C LYS A 5 -14.12 16.87 -14.18
N LEU A 6 -13.61 16.43 -13.02
CA LEU A 6 -12.81 15.20 -12.89
C LEU A 6 -13.28 14.39 -11.69
N LYS A 7 -13.34 13.07 -11.84
CA LYS A 7 -13.53 12.11 -10.75
C LYS A 7 -12.18 11.63 -10.25
N LEU A 8 -11.95 11.77 -8.93
CA LEU A 8 -10.80 11.24 -8.23
C LEU A 8 -11.24 10.11 -7.31
N ALA A 9 -10.84 8.87 -7.60
CA ALA A 9 -10.99 7.76 -6.66
C ALA A 9 -9.76 7.65 -5.75
N CYS A 10 -9.96 7.77 -4.44
CA CYS A 10 -8.89 7.68 -3.46
C CYS A 10 -9.43 7.25 -2.09
N GLY A 11 -8.55 6.73 -1.23
CA GLY A 11 -8.87 6.33 0.13
C GLY A 11 -9.15 7.52 1.07
N ASN A 12 -9.60 7.20 2.29
CA ASN A 12 -9.81 8.18 3.34
C ASN A 12 -8.53 8.38 4.15
N TYR A 13 -7.77 9.39 3.82
CA TYR A 13 -6.54 9.74 4.52
C TYR A 13 -6.65 11.16 5.10
N ASP A 14 -5.96 11.41 6.22
CA ASP A 14 -5.83 12.75 6.80
C ASP A 14 -5.29 13.77 5.79
N ARG A 15 -4.23 13.38 5.07
CA ARG A 15 -3.53 14.18 4.03
C ARG A 15 -4.34 14.42 2.75
N THR A 16 -5.49 13.76 2.57
CA THR A 16 -6.40 13.99 1.44
C THR A 16 -7.77 14.52 1.87
N ARG A 17 -7.99 14.68 3.17
CA ARG A 17 -9.29 15.04 3.74
C ARG A 17 -9.86 16.32 3.17
N ALA A 18 -9.04 17.36 3.00
CA ALA A 18 -9.51 18.64 2.47
C ALA A 18 -10.01 18.55 1.01
N LEU A 19 -9.50 17.61 0.22
CA LEU A 19 -10.02 17.29 -1.11
C LEU A 19 -11.32 16.49 -1.00
N MET A 20 -11.37 15.52 -0.07
CA MET A 20 -12.51 14.63 0.13
C MET A 20 -13.76 15.39 0.62
N ASP A 21 -13.60 16.32 1.56
CA ASP A 21 -14.71 17.11 2.10
C ASP A 21 -15.06 18.36 1.26
N GLY A 22 -14.30 18.61 0.19
CA GLY A 22 -14.53 19.72 -0.73
C GLY A 22 -14.05 21.08 -0.23
N SER A 23 -13.45 21.18 0.97
CA SER A 23 -12.90 22.42 1.52
C SER A 23 -11.67 22.92 0.75
N LEU A 24 -11.11 22.07 -0.11
CA LEU A 24 -10.07 22.40 -1.07
C LEU A 24 -10.45 21.82 -2.45
N GLN A 25 -10.36 22.69 -3.47
CA GLN A 25 -10.54 22.30 -4.87
C GLN A 25 -9.27 22.64 -5.66
N PRO A 26 -8.79 21.78 -6.56
CA PRO A 26 -7.67 22.14 -7.43
C PRO A 26 -8.04 23.33 -8.34
N GLU A 27 -7.06 24.15 -8.69
CA GLU A 27 -7.29 25.31 -9.55
C GLU A 27 -7.84 24.88 -10.93
N GLY A 28 -8.91 25.51 -11.38
CA GLY A 28 -9.55 25.22 -12.67
C GLY A 28 -10.30 23.89 -12.74
N ILE A 29 -10.37 23.12 -11.67
CA ILE A 29 -11.01 21.80 -11.62
C ILE A 29 -12.21 21.83 -10.64
N GLU A 30 -13.30 21.18 -11.06
CA GLU A 30 -14.39 20.76 -10.19
C GLU A 30 -14.17 19.27 -9.90
N LEU A 31 -13.62 18.99 -8.71
CA LEU A 31 -13.22 17.63 -8.33
C LEU A 31 -14.38 16.91 -7.62
N GLU A 32 -14.82 15.78 -8.19
CA GLU A 32 -15.69 14.81 -7.53
C GLU A 32 -14.82 13.76 -6.85
N TYR A 33 -14.77 13.77 -5.51
CA TYR A 33 -14.01 12.77 -4.76
C TYR A 33 -14.85 11.51 -4.54
N VAL A 34 -14.40 10.39 -5.11
CA VAL A 34 -15.00 9.07 -4.93
C VAL A 34 -14.22 8.32 -3.87
N LEU A 35 -14.79 8.26 -2.66
CA LEU A 35 -14.21 7.48 -1.58
C LEU A 35 -14.32 5.98 -1.90
N SER A 36 -13.18 5.31 -2.02
CA SER A 36 -13.13 3.89 -2.38
C SER A 36 -11.91 3.21 -1.75
N PHE A 37 -12.06 1.94 -1.42
CA PHE A 37 -10.94 1.13 -0.91
C PHE A 37 -10.01 0.69 -2.05
N PRO A 38 -8.67 0.68 -1.88
CA PRO A 38 -7.71 0.39 -2.94
C PRO A 38 -8.00 -0.88 -3.75
N ALA A 39 -8.35 -2.00 -3.08
CA ALA A 39 -8.66 -3.26 -3.75
C ALA A 39 -9.87 -3.18 -4.69
N GLU A 40 -10.81 -2.26 -4.46
CA GLU A 40 -11.97 -1.99 -5.31
C GLU A 40 -11.64 -0.97 -6.40
N THR A 41 -10.81 0.02 -6.06
CA THR A 41 -10.43 1.11 -6.95
C THR A 41 -9.56 0.64 -8.11
N PHE A 42 -8.56 -0.22 -7.83
CA PHE A 42 -7.55 -0.58 -8.83
C PHE A 42 -8.11 -1.31 -10.05
N PRO A 43 -8.98 -2.34 -9.93
CA PRO A 43 -9.58 -2.96 -11.11
C PRO A 43 -10.46 -1.98 -11.90
N ARG A 44 -11.23 -1.12 -11.24
CA ARG A 44 -12.06 -0.10 -11.90
C ARG A 44 -11.23 0.91 -12.67
N MET A 45 -10.04 1.26 -12.16
CA MET A 45 -9.13 2.16 -12.86
C MET A 45 -8.40 1.46 -14.00
N ILE A 46 -7.78 0.28 -13.75
CA ILE A 46 -6.90 -0.38 -14.73
C ILE A 46 -7.71 -0.99 -15.87
N ARG A 47 -8.75 -1.75 -15.57
CA ARG A 47 -9.56 -2.45 -16.55
C ARG A 47 -10.60 -1.54 -17.19
N ASP A 48 -11.37 -0.84 -16.33
CA ASP A 48 -12.58 -0.13 -16.75
C ASP A 48 -12.31 1.34 -17.07
N ARG A 49 -11.17 1.90 -16.62
CA ARG A 49 -10.77 3.32 -16.78
C ARG A 49 -11.86 4.29 -16.33
N GLU A 50 -12.55 3.92 -15.24
CA GLU A 50 -13.75 4.57 -14.76
C GLU A 50 -13.52 6.00 -14.28
N PHE A 51 -12.32 6.26 -13.74
CA PHE A 51 -11.96 7.54 -13.14
C PHE A 51 -10.97 8.31 -14.02
N GLU A 52 -11.06 9.63 -14.05
CA GLU A 52 -10.06 10.49 -14.70
C GLU A 52 -8.74 10.48 -13.92
N VAL A 53 -8.84 10.40 -12.59
CA VAL A 53 -7.72 10.39 -11.63
C VAL A 53 -7.97 9.33 -10.58
N SER A 54 -6.94 8.61 -10.17
CA SER A 54 -7.09 7.60 -9.13
C SER A 54 -5.81 7.40 -8.32
N GLU A 55 -5.99 7.09 -7.04
CA GLU A 55 -4.97 6.34 -6.31
C GLU A 55 -4.77 4.98 -7.00
N LEU A 56 -3.51 4.58 -7.16
CA LEU A 56 -3.14 3.33 -7.80
C LEU A 56 -1.89 2.76 -7.14
N GLY A 57 -1.85 1.45 -6.97
CA GLY A 57 -0.65 0.78 -6.49
C GLY A 57 0.52 1.01 -7.44
N LEU A 58 1.70 1.27 -6.89
CA LEU A 58 2.89 1.59 -7.67
C LEU A 58 3.26 0.43 -8.60
N THR A 59 3.21 -0.82 -8.14
CA THR A 59 3.53 -2.00 -8.95
C THR A 59 2.53 -2.18 -10.09
N PHE A 60 1.25 -1.93 -9.85
CA PHE A 60 0.22 -1.97 -10.90
C PHE A 60 0.46 -0.88 -11.95
N TYR A 61 0.76 0.34 -11.52
CA TYR A 61 1.12 1.43 -12.45
C TYR A 61 2.35 1.06 -13.29
N LEU A 62 3.42 0.58 -12.66
CA LEU A 62 4.64 0.16 -13.38
C LEU A 62 4.35 -0.94 -14.39
N GLY A 63 3.50 -1.91 -14.05
CA GLY A 63 3.05 -2.95 -14.98
C GLY A 63 2.32 -2.39 -16.21
N THR A 64 1.58 -1.29 -16.07
CA THR A 64 0.91 -0.64 -17.22
C THR A 64 1.90 0.04 -18.18
N LEU A 65 3.09 0.41 -17.71
CA LEU A 65 4.11 1.07 -18.54
C LEU A 65 4.71 0.13 -19.60
N ALA A 66 4.59 -1.18 -19.45
CA ALA A 66 5.02 -2.15 -20.43
C ALA A 66 4.08 -2.25 -21.65
N GLN A 67 2.91 -1.61 -21.62
CA GLN A 67 1.99 -1.57 -22.75
C GLN A 67 2.51 -0.64 -23.86
N PRO A 68 2.22 -0.91 -25.15
CA PRO A 68 2.64 -0.03 -26.26
C PRO A 68 2.16 1.40 -26.14
N ASP A 69 0.95 1.63 -25.62
CA ASP A 69 0.40 2.95 -25.26
C ASP A 69 -0.03 2.91 -23.78
N PRO A 70 0.86 3.22 -22.84
CA PRO A 70 0.54 3.18 -21.42
C PRO A 70 -0.66 4.09 -21.10
N PRO A 71 -1.70 3.57 -20.43
CA PRO A 71 -2.97 4.28 -20.28
C PRO A 71 -2.94 5.42 -19.25
N PHE A 72 -1.90 5.47 -18.42
CA PHE A 72 -1.81 6.41 -17.31
C PHE A 72 -0.50 7.17 -17.30
N ILE A 73 -0.51 8.31 -16.64
CA ILE A 73 0.68 9.01 -16.14
C ILE A 73 0.57 9.11 -14.62
N ALA A 74 1.69 9.06 -13.90
CA ALA A 74 1.73 9.31 -12.47
C ALA A 74 2.17 10.75 -12.18
N ILE A 75 1.62 11.33 -11.10
CA ILE A 75 2.17 12.53 -10.47
C ILE A 75 2.87 12.14 -9.16
N PRO A 76 3.87 12.90 -8.68
CA PRO A 76 4.66 12.57 -7.48
C PRO A 76 3.87 12.83 -6.19
N VAL A 77 2.70 12.21 -6.08
CA VAL A 77 1.83 12.17 -4.91
C VAL A 77 1.74 10.73 -4.43
N TYR A 78 2.09 10.49 -3.19
CA TYR A 78 2.22 9.16 -2.59
C TYR A 78 1.22 9.00 -1.43
N PRO A 79 -0.02 8.57 -1.72
CA PRO A 79 -1.06 8.44 -0.71
C PRO A 79 -0.70 7.45 0.39
N ILE A 80 -0.02 6.35 0.06
CA ILE A 80 0.42 5.35 1.04
C ILE A 80 1.93 5.09 0.92
N ARG A 81 2.61 5.19 2.08
CA ARG A 81 3.99 4.77 2.32
C ARG A 81 4.05 4.14 3.71
N PHE A 82 4.77 3.04 3.86
CA PHE A 82 5.06 2.46 5.17
C PHE A 82 6.27 1.52 5.11
N PHE A 83 6.88 1.23 6.26
CA PHE A 83 7.98 0.30 6.38
C PHE A 83 7.45 -1.14 6.44
N VAL A 84 7.84 -1.96 5.48
CA VAL A 84 7.29 -3.32 5.30
C VAL A 84 7.75 -4.34 6.33
N GLN A 85 8.63 -3.97 7.24
CA GLN A 85 8.98 -4.78 8.40
C GLN A 85 7.75 -5.10 9.27
N SER A 86 6.74 -4.24 9.25
CA SER A 86 5.43 -4.45 9.88
C SER A 86 4.44 -5.29 9.04
N ALA A 87 4.83 -5.69 7.82
CA ALA A 87 3.96 -6.41 6.87
C ALA A 87 4.29 -7.92 6.76
N ILE A 88 5.13 -8.46 7.66
CA ILE A 88 5.56 -9.86 7.65
C ILE A 88 5.12 -10.54 8.94
N PHE A 89 4.25 -11.51 8.80
CA PHE A 89 3.68 -12.29 9.90
C PHE A 89 4.11 -13.74 9.79
N VAL A 90 4.30 -14.43 10.93
CA VAL A 90 4.72 -15.83 10.96
C VAL A 90 3.86 -16.64 11.93
N ASN A 91 3.62 -17.90 11.60
CA ASN A 91 3.07 -18.86 12.56
C ASN A 91 4.18 -19.24 13.56
N VAL A 92 3.88 -19.19 14.85
CA VAL A 92 4.87 -19.42 15.92
C VAL A 92 5.46 -20.83 15.89
N ASN A 93 4.73 -21.80 15.30
CA ASN A 93 5.17 -23.20 15.19
C ASN A 93 5.95 -23.49 13.90
N SER A 94 6.11 -22.50 13.02
CA SER A 94 6.83 -22.64 11.73
C SER A 94 8.34 -22.83 11.87
N GLY A 95 8.89 -22.58 13.08
CA GLY A 95 10.33 -22.57 13.32
C GLY A 95 11.06 -21.33 12.82
N ILE A 96 10.34 -20.35 12.23
CA ILE A 96 10.92 -19.10 11.75
C ILE A 96 11.22 -18.20 12.94
N LYS A 97 12.50 -17.81 13.11
CA LYS A 97 12.96 -16.90 14.16
C LYS A 97 13.53 -15.62 13.55
N GLU A 98 14.18 -15.71 12.39
CA GLU A 98 14.80 -14.62 11.68
C GLU A 98 14.45 -14.67 10.17
N PRO A 99 14.70 -13.60 9.39
CA PRO A 99 14.33 -13.56 7.97
C PRO A 99 14.88 -14.72 7.14
N ARG A 100 16.08 -15.21 7.38
CA ARG A 100 16.69 -16.32 6.63
C ARG A 100 15.96 -17.65 6.79
N ASP A 101 15.23 -17.84 7.87
CA ASP A 101 14.41 -19.03 8.10
C ASP A 101 13.21 -19.13 7.17
N LEU A 102 12.90 -18.05 6.43
CA LEU A 102 11.86 -18.06 5.38
C LEU A 102 12.23 -18.92 4.17
N ILE A 103 13.53 -19.21 3.95
CA ILE A 103 13.97 -20.04 2.83
C ILE A 103 13.37 -21.44 2.93
N GLY A 104 12.75 -21.92 1.85
CA GLY A 104 12.07 -23.22 1.79
C GLY A 104 10.69 -23.26 2.44
N LYS A 105 10.17 -22.13 2.93
CA LYS A 105 8.86 -22.03 3.59
C LYS A 105 7.72 -21.75 2.62
N ARG A 106 6.50 -22.00 3.08
CA ARG A 106 5.24 -21.69 2.38
C ARG A 106 4.75 -20.32 2.86
N LEU A 107 4.71 -19.37 1.96
CA LEU A 107 4.35 -17.99 2.28
C LEU A 107 3.00 -17.63 1.68
N GLY A 108 2.16 -16.97 2.48
CA GLY A 108 1.00 -16.25 1.96
C GLY A 108 1.40 -14.88 1.41
N GLU A 109 0.78 -14.45 0.33
CA GLU A 109 0.88 -13.07 -0.15
C GLU A 109 -0.51 -12.54 -0.47
N LEU A 110 -0.83 -11.37 0.08
CA LEU A 110 -2.17 -10.77 0.00
C LEU A 110 -2.61 -10.55 -1.44
N PHE A 111 -3.77 -11.07 -1.81
CA PHE A 111 -4.46 -11.00 -3.09
C PHE A 111 -3.68 -11.61 -4.27
N ILE A 112 -2.46 -11.15 -4.53
CA ILE A 112 -1.68 -11.51 -5.72
C ILE A 112 -0.18 -11.40 -5.45
N TYR A 113 0.60 -12.26 -6.10
CA TYR A 113 2.05 -12.12 -6.16
C TYR A 113 2.42 -10.80 -6.86
N GLY A 114 3.19 -9.96 -6.18
CA GLY A 114 3.64 -8.69 -6.75
C GLY A 114 2.77 -7.48 -6.42
N HIS A 115 1.84 -7.59 -5.44
CA HIS A 115 1.25 -6.37 -4.89
C HIS A 115 2.34 -5.50 -4.20
N ASP A 116 2.07 -4.22 -4.00
CA ASP A 116 3.08 -3.23 -3.61
C ASP A 116 3.89 -3.63 -2.38
N ALA A 117 3.22 -3.93 -1.26
CA ALA A 117 3.89 -4.34 -0.03
C ALA A 117 4.68 -5.66 -0.22
N GLY A 118 4.11 -6.64 -0.91
CA GLY A 118 4.79 -7.92 -1.19
C GLY A 118 6.02 -7.75 -2.07
N THR A 119 5.99 -6.82 -3.03
CA THR A 119 7.15 -6.50 -3.86
C THR A 119 8.27 -5.88 -3.04
N TRP A 120 7.95 -4.90 -2.18
CA TRP A 120 8.91 -4.31 -1.27
C TRP A 120 9.46 -5.31 -0.26
N VAL A 121 8.60 -6.16 0.32
CA VAL A 121 9.02 -7.24 1.24
C VAL A 121 10.04 -8.14 0.57
N LYS A 122 9.73 -8.64 -0.64
CA LYS A 122 10.63 -9.53 -1.39
C LYS A 122 11.97 -8.86 -1.72
N GLY A 123 11.94 -7.60 -2.18
CA GLY A 123 13.15 -6.83 -2.45
C GLY A 123 14.01 -6.64 -1.20
N ILE A 124 13.43 -6.15 -0.12
CA ILE A 124 14.16 -5.90 1.14
C ILE A 124 14.68 -7.21 1.75
N LEU A 125 13.90 -8.28 1.73
CA LEU A 125 14.35 -9.58 2.23
C LEU A 125 15.51 -10.14 1.40
N SER A 126 15.49 -9.94 0.08
CA SER A 126 16.60 -10.32 -0.81
C SER A 126 17.84 -9.50 -0.54
N ASP A 127 17.73 -8.18 -0.53
CA ASP A 127 18.87 -7.26 -0.49
C ASP A 127 19.51 -7.19 0.90
N GLU A 128 18.70 -7.18 1.95
CA GLU A 128 19.17 -6.97 3.32
C GLU A 128 19.42 -8.28 4.08
N TYR A 129 18.69 -9.35 3.74
CA TYR A 129 18.71 -10.59 4.51
C TYR A 129 19.07 -11.83 3.71
N GLY A 130 19.30 -11.71 2.39
CA GLY A 130 19.69 -12.82 1.51
C GLY A 130 18.62 -13.88 1.32
N VAL A 131 17.32 -13.50 1.35
CA VAL A 131 16.18 -14.39 1.13
C VAL A 131 15.61 -14.13 -0.27
N PRO A 132 16.03 -14.88 -1.31
CA PRO A 132 15.54 -14.67 -2.66
C PRO A 132 14.10 -15.16 -2.81
N ALA A 133 13.28 -14.47 -3.61
CA ALA A 133 11.89 -14.84 -3.84
C ALA A 133 11.73 -16.28 -4.39
N ARG A 134 12.66 -16.75 -5.23
CA ARG A 134 12.69 -18.13 -5.76
C ARG A 134 13.02 -19.21 -4.71
N GLY A 135 13.43 -18.81 -3.51
CA GLY A 135 13.72 -19.72 -2.40
C GLY A 135 12.50 -20.12 -1.58
N VAL A 136 11.29 -19.64 -1.95
CA VAL A 136 10.03 -19.84 -1.23
C VAL A 136 8.90 -20.17 -2.19
N SER A 137 7.82 -20.77 -1.69
CA SER A 137 6.58 -20.96 -2.44
C SER A 137 5.49 -20.03 -1.93
N PHE A 138 4.68 -19.49 -2.85
CA PHE A 138 3.65 -18.50 -2.52
C PHE A 138 2.24 -19.08 -2.69
N ALA A 139 1.40 -18.80 -1.69
CA ALA A 139 -0.04 -18.97 -1.72
C ALA A 139 -0.69 -17.58 -1.76
N VAL A 140 -1.49 -17.28 -2.78
CA VAL A 140 -2.10 -15.96 -2.95
C VAL A 140 -3.61 -16.02 -2.77
N GLY A 141 -4.20 -14.97 -2.16
CA GLY A 141 -5.65 -14.90 -1.93
C GLY A 141 -6.06 -13.80 -0.97
N GLY A 142 -7.32 -13.84 -0.55
CA GLY A 142 -7.86 -12.88 0.42
C GLY A 142 -7.35 -13.13 1.83
N LEU A 143 -7.27 -12.06 2.64
CA LEU A 143 -6.78 -12.14 4.01
C LEU A 143 -7.81 -12.78 4.96
N ASP A 144 -8.96 -12.15 5.10
CA ASP A 144 -10.04 -12.49 6.05
C ASP A 144 -11.32 -12.97 5.37
N ARG A 145 -11.40 -12.78 4.07
CA ARG A 145 -12.49 -13.24 3.21
C ARG A 145 -11.89 -13.86 1.95
N PRO A 146 -12.55 -14.89 1.39
CA PRO A 146 -12.17 -15.41 0.08
C PRO A 146 -12.12 -14.29 -0.96
N SER A 147 -11.12 -14.36 -1.82
CA SER A 147 -10.95 -13.40 -2.92
C SER A 147 -10.86 -14.15 -4.24
N PRO A 148 -11.60 -13.72 -5.27
CA PRO A 148 -11.43 -14.30 -6.60
C PRO A 148 -9.99 -14.04 -7.09
N ARG A 149 -9.59 -14.82 -8.10
CA ARG A 149 -8.32 -14.57 -8.78
C ARG A 149 -8.37 -13.21 -9.46
N TRP A 150 -7.29 -12.43 -9.30
CA TRP A 150 -7.12 -11.15 -9.96
C TRP A 150 -6.49 -11.36 -11.34
N ASP A 151 -7.32 -11.46 -12.37
CA ASP A 151 -6.91 -11.67 -13.77
C ASP A 151 -6.68 -10.37 -14.55
N TRP A 152 -7.03 -9.24 -13.95
CA TRP A 152 -6.90 -7.91 -14.52
C TRP A 152 -5.53 -7.24 -14.32
N VAL A 153 -4.63 -7.86 -13.58
CA VAL A 153 -3.32 -7.27 -13.26
C VAL A 153 -2.42 -7.23 -14.48
N PRO A 154 -1.65 -6.14 -14.68
CA PRO A 154 -0.87 -5.93 -15.89
C PRO A 154 0.53 -6.61 -15.86
N PHE A 155 0.72 -7.62 -15.02
CA PHE A 155 1.98 -8.37 -14.89
C PHE A 155 1.74 -9.82 -14.50
N GLN A 156 2.77 -10.65 -14.66
CA GLN A 156 2.76 -12.07 -14.27
C GLN A 156 3.95 -12.37 -13.34
N PRO A 157 3.84 -13.35 -12.43
CA PRO A 157 4.98 -13.82 -11.66
C PRO A 157 6.10 -14.33 -12.59
N PRO A 158 7.39 -14.22 -12.17
CA PRO A 158 8.49 -14.90 -12.86
C PRO A 158 8.24 -16.42 -12.96
N SER A 159 8.66 -17.03 -14.07
CA SER A 159 8.40 -18.45 -14.35
C SER A 159 9.12 -19.41 -13.39
N ASP A 160 10.16 -18.94 -12.71
CA ASP A 160 10.95 -19.69 -11.72
C ASP A 160 10.43 -19.52 -10.28
N VAL A 161 9.32 -18.81 -10.09
CA VAL A 161 8.66 -18.63 -8.78
C VAL A 161 7.36 -19.43 -8.74
N GLN A 162 7.23 -20.29 -7.72
CA GLN A 162 6.02 -21.07 -7.51
C GLN A 162 4.94 -20.21 -6.83
N VAL A 163 3.83 -19.94 -7.54
CA VAL A 163 2.68 -19.18 -7.04
C VAL A 163 1.40 -19.95 -7.26
N ASN A 164 0.64 -20.20 -6.20
CA ASN A 164 -0.62 -20.93 -6.21
C ASN A 164 -1.75 -20.10 -5.64
N GLN A 165 -2.89 -20.04 -6.32
CA GLN A 165 -4.13 -19.48 -5.75
C GLN A 165 -4.64 -20.42 -4.67
N ILE A 166 -5.02 -19.89 -3.49
CA ILE A 166 -5.69 -20.67 -2.44
C ILE A 166 -7.11 -21.09 -2.87
N GLY A 167 -7.66 -22.07 -2.19
CA GLY A 167 -9.02 -22.55 -2.46
C GLY A 167 -10.10 -21.47 -2.33
N PRO A 168 -11.26 -21.65 -2.99
CA PRO A 168 -12.29 -20.64 -3.08
C PRO A 168 -12.91 -20.26 -1.73
N ASP A 169 -12.84 -21.14 -0.73
CA ASP A 169 -13.38 -20.92 0.62
C ASP A 169 -12.27 -20.65 1.65
N GLN A 170 -11.00 -20.60 1.22
CA GLN A 170 -9.86 -20.40 2.09
C GLN A 170 -9.52 -18.91 2.24
N THR A 171 -8.88 -18.59 3.36
CA THR A 171 -8.31 -17.26 3.65
C THR A 171 -6.87 -17.40 4.11
N LEU A 172 -6.04 -16.41 3.80
CA LEU A 172 -4.64 -16.43 4.23
C LEU A 172 -4.50 -16.36 5.75
N ASN A 173 -5.40 -15.63 6.44
CA ASN A 173 -5.45 -15.62 7.90
C ASN A 173 -5.74 -17.00 8.48
N GLY A 174 -6.72 -17.73 7.92
CA GLY A 174 -7.05 -19.08 8.35
C GLY A 174 -5.91 -20.06 8.13
N LEU A 175 -5.28 -20.03 6.95
CA LEU A 175 -4.13 -20.87 6.62
C LEU A 175 -2.92 -20.60 7.52
N LEU A 176 -2.64 -19.31 7.82
CA LEU A 176 -1.56 -18.93 8.73
C LEU A 176 -1.84 -19.39 10.16
N GLU A 177 -3.07 -19.21 10.65
CA GLU A 177 -3.49 -19.63 11.99
C GLU A 177 -3.40 -21.17 12.14
N ALA A 178 -3.82 -21.92 11.10
CA ALA A 178 -3.74 -23.38 11.08
C ALA A 178 -2.31 -23.93 10.91
N GLY A 179 -1.35 -23.09 10.45
CA GLY A 179 0.02 -23.53 10.13
C GLY A 179 0.12 -24.22 8.76
N GLU A 180 -0.87 -24.04 7.91
CA GLU A 180 -0.84 -24.55 6.52
C GLU A 180 0.05 -23.68 5.62
N ILE A 181 0.24 -22.40 5.98
CA ILE A 181 1.34 -21.55 5.53
C ILE A 181 2.19 -21.12 6.74
N ASP A 182 3.47 -20.92 6.50
CA ASP A 182 4.47 -20.69 7.55
C ASP A 182 4.59 -19.20 7.89
N ALA A 183 4.40 -18.34 6.87
CA ALA A 183 4.43 -16.88 7.01
C ALA A 183 3.47 -16.21 6.01
N LEU A 184 3.25 -14.90 6.19
CA LEU A 184 2.34 -14.10 5.38
C LEU A 184 2.92 -12.70 5.13
N TYR A 185 2.89 -12.27 3.88
CA TYR A 185 3.13 -10.87 3.47
C TYR A 185 1.80 -10.18 3.25
N SER A 186 1.51 -9.17 4.07
CA SER A 186 0.23 -8.46 4.00
C SER A 186 0.36 -7.01 4.44
N ALA A 187 -0.21 -6.11 3.67
CA ALA A 187 -0.38 -4.71 4.06
C ALA A 187 -1.45 -4.51 5.15
N MET A 188 -2.20 -5.57 5.47
CA MET A 188 -3.20 -5.58 6.52
C MET A 188 -2.79 -6.58 7.60
N VAL A 189 -3.00 -6.20 8.88
CA VAL A 189 -2.72 -7.08 10.01
C VAL A 189 -3.72 -8.25 10.02
N PRO A 190 -3.27 -9.51 10.17
CA PRO A 190 -4.16 -10.66 10.27
C PRO A 190 -5.19 -10.48 11.40
N PRO A 191 -6.50 -10.67 11.14
CA PRO A 191 -7.54 -10.53 12.15
C PRO A 191 -7.33 -11.42 13.39
N SER A 192 -6.81 -12.62 13.24
CA SER A 192 -6.47 -13.50 14.37
C SER A 192 -5.43 -12.85 15.30
N LEU A 193 -4.41 -12.17 14.74
CA LEU A 193 -3.42 -11.46 15.56
C LEU A 193 -4.06 -10.30 16.32
N VAL A 194 -4.92 -9.51 15.64
CA VAL A 194 -5.67 -8.41 16.27
C VAL A 194 -6.57 -8.94 17.40
N ALA A 195 -7.19 -10.12 17.22
CA ALA A 195 -8.00 -10.79 18.21
C ALA A 195 -7.20 -11.44 19.37
N GLY A 196 -5.86 -11.30 19.36
CA GLY A 196 -4.99 -11.78 20.43
C GLY A 196 -4.56 -13.25 20.31
N SER A 197 -4.65 -13.85 19.11
CA SER A 197 -4.12 -15.19 18.87
C SER A 197 -2.65 -15.28 19.28
N LYS A 198 -2.29 -16.40 19.91
CA LYS A 198 -0.91 -16.72 20.27
C LYS A 198 -0.19 -17.55 19.21
N ARG A 199 -0.85 -17.85 18.10
CA ARG A 199 -0.29 -18.64 16.99
C ARG A 199 0.40 -17.81 15.93
N ILE A 200 0.11 -16.51 15.90
CA ILE A 200 0.67 -15.57 14.90
C ILE A 200 1.45 -14.48 15.64
N ARG A 201 2.59 -14.10 15.07
CA ARG A 201 3.36 -12.95 15.51
C ARG A 201 3.97 -12.20 14.32
N TYR A 202 4.47 -11.00 14.54
CA TYR A 202 5.34 -10.35 13.56
C TYR A 202 6.67 -11.12 13.42
N LEU A 203 7.25 -11.13 12.22
CA LEU A 203 8.62 -11.65 12.03
C LEU A 203 9.63 -10.80 12.80
N PHE A 204 9.55 -9.50 12.65
CA PHE A 204 10.32 -8.54 13.43
C PHE A 204 9.55 -8.19 14.70
N GLU A 205 10.03 -8.61 15.86
CA GLU A 205 9.38 -8.35 17.14
C GLU A 205 9.23 -6.85 17.38
N ASP A 206 10.32 -6.09 17.17
CA ASP A 206 10.28 -4.62 17.08
C ASP A 206 10.40 -4.18 15.62
N HIS A 207 9.27 -4.25 14.91
CA HIS A 207 9.19 -3.86 13.50
C HIS A 207 9.38 -2.35 13.29
N GLU A 208 9.11 -1.53 14.31
CA GLU A 208 9.37 -0.08 14.24
C GLU A 208 10.88 0.20 14.26
N ALA A 209 11.62 -0.40 15.19
CA ALA A 209 13.08 -0.28 15.23
C ALA A 209 13.70 -0.82 13.92
N ALA A 210 13.25 -1.97 13.43
CA ALA A 210 13.72 -2.53 12.18
C ALA A 210 13.46 -1.61 10.97
N GLY A 211 12.31 -0.94 10.93
CA GLY A 211 11.99 0.06 9.90
C GLY A 211 12.89 1.29 9.97
N ARG A 212 13.15 1.81 11.18
CA ARG A 212 14.08 2.94 11.39
C ARG A 212 15.51 2.59 10.98
N ASP A 213 15.97 1.39 11.31
CA ASP A 213 17.31 0.92 10.92
C ASP A 213 17.45 0.77 9.41
N TYR A 214 16.42 0.24 8.75
CA TYR A 214 16.36 0.20 7.30
C TYR A 214 16.46 1.61 6.70
N PHE A 215 15.67 2.57 7.21
CA PHE A 215 15.72 3.94 6.73
C PHE A 215 17.09 4.61 6.95
N ARG A 216 17.69 4.45 8.15
CA ARG A 216 19.03 4.99 8.43
C ARG A 216 20.08 4.45 7.46
N LYS A 217 19.97 3.15 7.10
CA LYS A 217 20.89 2.51 6.17
C LYS A 217 20.71 2.92 4.73
N THR A 218 19.47 3.07 4.28
CA THR A 218 19.13 3.16 2.85
C THR A 218 18.59 4.52 2.41
N ALA A 219 18.18 5.36 3.36
CA ALA A 219 17.41 6.59 3.13
C ALA A 219 16.12 6.35 2.30
N THR A 220 15.60 5.10 2.30
CA THR A 220 14.44 4.71 1.51
C THR A 220 13.21 4.56 2.40
N PHE A 221 12.16 5.30 2.10
CA PHE A 221 10.83 5.09 2.67
C PHE A 221 9.92 4.49 1.59
N PRO A 222 9.52 3.21 1.70
CA PRO A 222 8.83 2.49 0.63
C PRO A 222 7.53 3.15 0.18
N ILE A 223 7.37 3.34 -1.12
CA ILE A 223 6.16 3.90 -1.74
C ILE A 223 5.26 2.74 -2.15
N MET A 224 4.04 2.73 -1.61
CA MET A 224 3.03 1.73 -1.98
C MET A 224 2.15 2.23 -3.10
N HIS A 225 1.57 3.42 -2.93
CA HIS A 225 0.62 3.97 -3.90
C HIS A 225 1.07 5.32 -4.44
N ILE A 226 0.61 5.60 -5.65
CA ILE A 226 0.78 6.86 -6.37
C ILE A 226 -0.59 7.41 -6.77
N VAL A 227 -0.64 8.66 -7.23
CA VAL A 227 -1.81 9.19 -7.94
C VAL A 227 -1.55 9.13 -9.44
N ALA A 228 -2.43 8.43 -10.14
CA ALA A 228 -2.40 8.26 -11.60
C ALA A 228 -3.51 9.09 -12.27
N ILE A 229 -3.20 9.69 -13.40
CA ILE A 229 -4.12 10.41 -14.28
C ILE A 229 -4.26 9.61 -15.57
N ARG A 230 -5.47 9.45 -16.09
CA ARG A 230 -5.65 8.86 -17.42
C ARG A 230 -4.86 9.68 -18.46
N ARG A 231 -4.17 8.99 -19.33
CA ARG A 231 -3.29 9.64 -20.33
C ARG A 231 -4.06 10.51 -21.33
N ASP A 232 -5.28 10.12 -21.70
CA ASP A 232 -6.15 10.93 -22.58
C ASP A 232 -6.54 12.25 -21.92
N VAL A 233 -6.87 12.24 -20.62
CA VAL A 233 -7.18 13.45 -19.84
C VAL A 233 -5.94 14.37 -19.78
N TYR A 234 -4.77 13.79 -19.51
CA TYR A 234 -3.51 14.55 -19.48
C TYR A 234 -3.15 15.14 -20.85
N ARG A 235 -3.28 14.34 -21.94
CA ARG A 235 -3.00 14.84 -23.29
C ARG A 235 -3.90 16.01 -23.69
N ALA A 236 -5.17 15.96 -23.31
CA ALA A 236 -6.12 17.04 -23.58
C ALA A 236 -5.91 18.26 -22.67
N ASN A 237 -5.41 18.05 -21.44
CA ASN A 237 -5.31 19.08 -20.40
C ASN A 237 -4.02 18.91 -19.57
N PRO A 238 -2.81 19.18 -20.11
CA PRO A 238 -1.55 18.90 -19.39
C PRO A 238 -1.39 19.65 -18.06
N TRP A 239 -2.04 20.80 -17.91
CA TRP A 239 -2.03 21.63 -16.71
C TRP A 239 -2.67 20.92 -15.48
N VAL A 240 -3.54 19.94 -15.72
CA VAL A 240 -4.23 19.15 -14.67
C VAL A 240 -3.24 18.47 -13.73
N ALA A 241 -2.12 17.97 -14.25
CA ALA A 241 -1.11 17.30 -13.44
C ALA A 241 -0.54 18.22 -12.34
N ARG A 242 -0.24 19.46 -12.70
CA ARG A 242 0.26 20.48 -11.77
C ARG A 242 -0.82 20.92 -10.79
N ALA A 243 -2.02 21.22 -11.26
CA ALA A 243 -3.12 21.66 -10.41
C ALA A 243 -3.49 20.59 -9.35
N LEU A 244 -3.50 19.32 -9.73
CA LEU A 244 -3.71 18.21 -8.80
C LEU A 244 -2.56 18.09 -7.80
N TYR A 245 -1.30 18.10 -8.27
CA TYR A 245 -0.13 18.02 -7.39
C TYR A 245 -0.16 19.12 -6.32
N GLU A 246 -0.39 20.38 -6.71
CA GLU A 246 -0.47 21.53 -5.79
C GLU A 246 -1.62 21.37 -4.78
N ALA A 247 -2.77 20.86 -5.23
CA ALA A 247 -3.90 20.61 -4.34
C ALA A 247 -3.63 19.47 -3.32
N PHE A 248 -3.02 18.37 -3.75
CA PHE A 248 -2.60 17.31 -2.82
C PHE A 248 -1.53 17.79 -1.83
N ALA A 249 -0.56 18.60 -2.29
CA ALA A 249 0.46 19.19 -1.42
C ALA A 249 -0.17 20.11 -0.37
N GLU A 250 -1.13 20.96 -0.78
CA GLU A 250 -1.87 21.82 0.12
C GLU A 250 -2.75 21.04 1.11
N ALA A 251 -3.43 19.97 0.66
CA ALA A 251 -4.22 19.12 1.55
C ALA A 251 -3.34 18.46 2.63
N LYS A 252 -2.15 17.97 2.24
CA LYS A 252 -1.15 17.43 3.17
C LYS A 252 -0.68 18.49 4.15
N ARG A 253 -0.34 19.70 3.69
CA ARG A 253 0.10 20.82 4.53
C ARG A 253 -0.95 21.16 5.59
N ARG A 254 -2.24 21.20 5.23
CA ARG A 254 -3.33 21.43 6.18
C ARG A 254 -3.41 20.36 7.27
N ALA A 255 -3.23 19.10 6.90
CA ALA A 255 -3.19 18.00 7.86
C ALA A 255 -1.99 18.13 8.82
N GLU A 256 -0.79 18.42 8.30
CA GLU A 256 0.42 18.63 9.10
C GLU A 256 0.28 19.81 10.07
N GLU A 257 -0.32 20.93 9.63
CA GLU A 257 -0.61 22.07 10.48
C GLU A 257 -1.61 21.73 11.59
N LEU A 258 -2.64 20.96 11.27
CA LEU A 258 -3.58 20.48 12.28
C LEU A 258 -2.86 19.64 13.34
N TYR A 259 -1.98 18.72 12.96
CA TYR A 259 -1.21 17.91 13.90
C TYR A 259 -0.27 18.77 14.76
N ARG A 260 0.46 19.72 14.17
CA ARG A 260 1.31 20.65 14.92
C ARG A 260 0.52 21.49 15.92
N PHE A 261 -0.62 22.02 15.49
CA PHE A 261 -1.53 22.76 16.37
C PHE A 261 -2.05 21.88 17.51
N GLN A 262 -2.44 20.64 17.23
CA GLN A 262 -2.94 19.71 18.25
C GLN A 262 -1.83 19.30 19.23
N ALA A 263 -0.60 19.10 18.76
CA ALA A 263 0.56 18.80 19.60
C ALA A 263 0.80 19.91 20.65
N GLN A 264 0.64 21.17 20.26
CA GLN A 264 0.78 22.33 21.17
C GLN A 264 -0.33 22.41 22.23
N HIS A 265 -1.50 21.81 21.98
CA HIS A 265 -2.70 21.93 22.82
C HIS A 265 -3.03 20.65 23.61
N MET A 266 -2.15 19.71 23.67
CA MET A 266 -2.06 18.47 24.49
C MET A 266 -3.31 17.57 24.63
N HIS A 267 -4.54 18.01 24.30
CA HIS A 267 -5.77 17.27 24.64
C HIS A 267 -6.75 17.08 23.48
N ARG A 268 -6.40 17.48 22.27
CA ARG A 268 -7.38 17.54 21.17
C ARG A 268 -7.40 16.34 20.23
N LEU A 269 -6.33 15.56 20.18
CA LEU A 269 -6.30 14.31 19.42
C LEU A 269 -6.36 13.13 20.38
N PHE A 270 -7.50 12.49 20.39
CA PHE A 270 -7.71 11.27 21.15
C PHE A 270 -6.81 10.15 20.61
N MET A 271 -6.18 9.38 21.49
CA MET A 271 -5.33 8.22 21.17
C MET A 271 -3.96 8.52 20.53
N ILE A 272 -3.47 9.75 20.57
CA ILE A 272 -2.11 10.08 20.11
C ILE A 272 -1.34 10.80 21.24
N PRO A 273 -1.03 10.13 22.37
CA PRO A 273 -0.44 10.77 23.55
C PRO A 273 0.99 11.29 23.32
N TRP A 274 1.72 10.73 22.36
CA TRP A 274 3.12 11.08 22.09
C TRP A 274 3.30 11.86 20.79
N LEU A 275 2.26 12.59 20.34
CA LEU A 275 2.24 13.29 19.06
C LEU A 275 3.44 14.21 18.84
N SER A 276 3.85 14.98 19.86
CA SER A 276 5.01 15.90 19.74
C SER A 276 6.30 15.14 19.41
N ALA A 277 6.56 14.04 20.11
CA ALA A 277 7.74 13.21 19.86
C ALA A 277 7.72 12.60 18.43
N HIS A 278 6.56 12.12 17.98
CA HIS A 278 6.41 11.60 16.61
C HIS A 278 6.62 12.69 15.54
N LEU A 279 6.13 13.91 15.76
CA LEU A 279 6.35 15.01 14.82
C LEU A 279 7.82 15.42 14.75
N GLU A 280 8.54 15.44 15.88
CA GLU A 280 9.98 15.70 15.91
C GLU A 280 10.79 14.62 15.20
N GLU A 281 10.44 13.35 15.39
CA GLU A 281 11.09 12.22 14.72
C GLU A 281 10.89 12.28 13.19
N ASN A 282 9.67 12.56 12.75
CA ASN A 282 9.33 12.62 11.32
C ASN A 282 9.92 13.85 10.59
N ALA A 283 10.38 14.86 11.34
CA ALA A 283 10.98 16.07 10.77
C ALA A 283 12.51 15.94 10.52
N ARG A 284 13.13 14.90 11.04
CA ARG A 284 14.57 14.56 10.89
C ARG A 284 14.80 13.65 9.70
#